data_e711008df9edb59b7559be2d9c3eb552
#
_entry.id   e711008df9edb59b7559be2d9c3eb552
#
_cell.length_a   1.000
_cell.length_b   1.000
_cell.length_c   1.000
_cell.angle_alpha   90.00
_cell.angle_beta   90.00
_cell.angle_gamma   90.00
#
_symmetry.space_group_name_H-M   'P 1'
#
loop_
_entity.id
_entity.type
_entity.pdbx_description
1 polymer ?
#
loop_
_entity_poly.entity_id
_entity_poly.type
_entity_poly.pdbx_seq_one_letter_code
_entity_poly.pdbx_strand_id
1 'polypeptide(L)'
;MPANVRNIIAWILQIILGLLFIKSGFYKLSALDKTTQMFGGMGLPGWFAAFIGGAELLGGIGLLIPRTVRLAALGLITIMVGAIVMHATRIPGGIRGGIPAIMILVGLIIVYLLRRNTPAATGSVVG
;
A
#
# COMPACT_ATOMS: atom_id res chain seq x y z
N MET A 1 -20.17 15.24 -2.50
CA MET A 1 -19.50 15.25 -1.20
C MET A 1 -18.77 16.57 -1.01
N PRO A 2 -19.00 17.28 0.09
CA PRO A 2 -18.28 18.53 0.34
C PRO A 2 -16.77 18.30 0.39
N ALA A 3 -16.02 19.32 -0.01
CA ALA A 3 -14.57 19.20 -0.08
C ALA A 3 -13.93 18.92 1.28
N ASN A 4 -14.44 19.52 2.34
CA ASN A 4 -13.89 19.29 3.67
C ASN A 4 -14.15 17.87 4.18
N VAL A 5 -15.31 17.31 3.89
CA VAL A 5 -15.62 15.92 4.26
C VAL A 5 -14.74 14.96 3.48
N ARG A 6 -14.61 15.20 2.18
CA ARG A 6 -13.73 14.39 1.34
C ARG A 6 -12.29 14.41 1.83
N ASN A 7 -11.80 15.58 2.19
CA ASN A 7 -10.45 15.74 2.70
C ASN A 7 -10.25 15.00 4.02
N ILE A 8 -11.21 15.06 4.93
CA ILE A 8 -11.13 14.37 6.22
C ILE A 8 -11.07 12.86 6.02
N ILE A 9 -11.97 12.33 5.18
CA ILE A 9 -11.99 10.89 4.90
C ILE A 9 -10.68 10.45 4.27
N ALA A 10 -10.18 11.20 3.29
CA ALA A 10 -8.94 10.87 2.64
C ALA A 10 -7.77 10.86 3.63
N TRP A 11 -7.68 11.85 4.52
CA TRP A 11 -6.60 11.90 5.49
C TRP A 11 -6.68 10.77 6.52
N ILE A 12 -7.88 10.42 6.97
CA ILE A 12 -8.03 9.28 7.88
C ILE A 12 -7.49 8.01 7.23
N LEU A 13 -7.89 7.76 5.99
CA LEU A 13 -7.41 6.59 5.26
C LEU A 13 -5.91 6.66 4.98
N GLN A 14 -5.40 7.82 4.58
CA GLN A 14 -3.99 8.00 4.33
C GLN A 14 -3.14 7.70 5.56
N ILE A 15 -3.57 8.17 6.73
CA ILE A 15 -2.84 7.93 7.98
C ILE A 15 -2.88 6.45 8.35
N ILE A 16 -4.05 5.85 8.33
CA ILE A 16 -4.20 4.44 8.68
C ILE A 16 -3.38 3.56 7.73
N LEU A 17 -3.59 3.73 6.43
CA LEU A 17 -2.90 2.92 5.43
C LEU A 17 -1.41 3.21 5.40
N GLY A 18 -1.02 4.47 5.52
CA GLY A 18 0.39 4.85 5.55
C GLY A 18 1.13 4.18 6.69
N LEU A 19 0.56 4.21 7.89
CA LEU A 19 1.17 3.58 9.05
C LEU A 19 1.22 2.06 8.90
N LEU A 20 0.17 1.45 8.34
CA LEU A 20 0.17 0.01 8.09
C LEU A 20 1.31 -0.40 7.14
N PHE A 21 1.50 0.34 6.05
CA PHE A 21 2.55 0.02 5.10
C PHE A 21 3.94 0.32 5.63
N ILE A 22 4.10 1.39 6.40
CA ILE A 22 5.38 1.68 7.04
C ILE A 22 5.74 0.53 7.99
N LYS A 23 4.79 0.09 8.81
CA LYS A 23 5.01 -1.02 9.71
C LYS A 23 5.35 -2.30 8.95
N SER A 24 4.59 -2.61 7.91
CA SER A 24 4.78 -3.81 7.10
C SER A 24 6.14 -3.81 6.40
N GLY A 25 6.48 -2.69 5.76
CA GLY A 25 7.76 -2.57 5.07
C GLY A 25 8.93 -2.63 6.02
N PHE A 26 8.82 -1.94 7.14
CA PHE A 26 9.85 -1.96 8.17
C PHE A 26 10.06 -3.38 8.71
N TYR A 27 8.98 -4.10 8.97
CA TYR A 27 9.07 -5.48 9.44
C TYR A 27 9.78 -6.36 8.42
N LYS A 28 9.38 -6.27 7.15
CA LYS A 28 9.98 -7.08 6.10
C LYS A 28 11.48 -6.83 5.94
N LEU A 29 11.89 -5.57 6.05
CA LEU A 29 13.30 -5.21 5.95
C LEU A 29 14.09 -5.60 7.20
N SER A 30 13.46 -5.53 8.36
CA SER A 30 14.11 -5.90 9.64
C SER A 30 14.26 -7.42 9.79
N ALA A 31 13.33 -8.18 9.21
CA ALA A 31 13.34 -9.64 9.23
C ALA A 31 13.56 -10.17 7.81
N LEU A 32 14.58 -9.64 7.13
CA LEU A 32 14.78 -9.89 5.71
C LEU A 32 15.02 -11.37 5.41
N ASP A 33 15.79 -12.07 6.25
CA ASP A 33 16.05 -13.49 6.03
C ASP A 33 14.76 -14.31 6.05
N LYS A 34 13.92 -14.05 7.03
CA LYS A 34 12.63 -14.73 7.17
C LYS A 34 11.71 -14.42 5.98
N THR A 35 11.67 -13.16 5.59
CA THR A 35 10.83 -12.70 4.50
C THR A 35 11.31 -13.30 3.17
N THR A 36 12.62 -13.36 2.98
CA THR A 36 13.21 -13.98 1.78
C THR A 36 12.87 -15.45 1.70
N GLN A 37 12.91 -16.16 2.82
CA GLN A 37 12.54 -17.58 2.85
C GLN A 37 11.05 -17.76 2.53
N MET A 38 10.21 -16.92 3.08
CA MET A 38 8.77 -16.98 2.83
C MET A 38 8.46 -16.74 1.35
N PHE A 39 9.09 -15.72 0.76
CA PHE A 39 8.89 -15.41 -0.65
C PHE A 39 9.47 -16.50 -1.54
N GLY A 40 10.60 -17.09 -1.15
CA GLY A 40 11.18 -18.23 -1.86
C GLY A 40 10.24 -19.42 -1.92
N GLY A 41 9.49 -19.66 -0.86
CA GLY A 41 8.46 -20.70 -0.83
C GLY A 41 7.33 -20.45 -1.81
N MET A 42 7.13 -19.20 -2.21
CA MET A 42 6.14 -18.82 -3.22
C MET A 42 6.72 -18.81 -4.64
N GLY A 43 7.97 -19.16 -4.79
CA GLY A 43 8.64 -19.16 -6.09
C GLY A 43 9.17 -17.80 -6.54
N LEU A 44 9.30 -16.85 -5.61
CA LEU A 44 9.79 -15.51 -5.94
C LEU A 44 11.29 -15.40 -5.76
N PRO A 45 11.95 -14.52 -6.53
CA PRO A 45 13.40 -14.32 -6.40
C PRO A 45 13.79 -13.80 -5.03
N GLY A 46 15.02 -14.09 -4.60
CA GLY A 46 15.49 -13.67 -3.29
C GLY A 46 15.48 -12.16 -3.07
N TRP A 47 15.79 -11.37 -4.12
CA TRP A 47 15.82 -9.90 -4.01
C TRP A 47 14.42 -9.29 -3.84
N PHE A 48 13.39 -10.06 -4.13
CA PHE A 48 12.02 -9.56 -4.17
C PHE A 48 11.54 -9.11 -2.79
N ALA A 49 11.98 -9.82 -1.74
CA ALA A 49 11.60 -9.47 -0.36
C ALA A 49 12.04 -8.05 -0.01
N ALA A 50 13.30 -7.72 -0.31
CA ALA A 50 13.82 -6.37 -0.05
C ALA A 50 13.12 -5.33 -0.92
N PHE A 51 12.83 -5.67 -2.17
CA PHE A 51 12.13 -4.77 -3.08
C PHE A 51 10.73 -4.44 -2.56
N ILE A 52 9.96 -5.45 -2.20
CA ILE A 52 8.59 -5.24 -1.71
C ILE A 52 8.60 -4.52 -0.35
N GLY A 53 9.49 -4.92 0.56
CA GLY A 53 9.61 -4.25 1.85
C GLY A 53 9.96 -2.77 1.69
N GLY A 54 10.92 -2.46 0.83
CA GLY A 54 11.29 -1.08 0.53
C GLY A 54 10.16 -0.31 -0.13
N ALA A 55 9.48 -0.93 -1.10
CA ALA A 55 8.37 -0.30 -1.80
C ALA A 55 7.20 0.00 -0.85
N GLU A 56 6.89 -0.92 0.06
CA GLU A 56 5.83 -0.70 1.04
C GLU A 56 6.19 0.42 2.01
N LEU A 57 7.44 0.44 2.48
CA LEU A 57 7.90 1.49 3.38
C LEU A 57 7.83 2.86 2.71
N LEU A 58 8.37 2.97 1.51
CA LEU A 58 8.35 4.23 0.76
C LEU A 58 6.93 4.62 0.36
N GLY A 59 6.13 3.65 -0.05
CA GLY A 59 4.73 3.89 -0.40
C GLY A 59 3.92 4.37 0.79
N GLY A 60 4.14 3.78 1.96
CA GLY A 60 3.48 4.23 3.18
C GLY A 60 3.84 5.65 3.53
N ILE A 61 5.13 5.99 3.45
CA ILE A 61 5.59 7.36 3.66
C ILE A 61 4.95 8.28 2.62
N GLY A 62 4.91 7.86 1.36
CA GLY A 62 4.33 8.65 0.28
C GLY A 62 2.85 8.92 0.46
N LEU A 63 2.11 8.01 1.10
CA LEU A 63 0.71 8.24 1.40
C LEU A 63 0.50 9.39 2.39
N LEU A 64 1.49 9.64 3.23
CA LEU A 64 1.41 10.71 4.23
C LEU A 64 1.82 12.07 3.68
N ILE A 65 2.35 12.10 2.47
CA ILE A 65 2.83 13.33 1.83
C ILE A 65 1.85 13.72 0.73
N PRO A 66 1.20 14.89 0.82
CA PRO A 66 0.18 15.28 -0.16
C PRO A 66 0.67 15.29 -1.61
N ARG A 67 1.94 15.60 -1.82
CA ARG A 67 2.48 15.70 -3.19
C ARG A 67 2.64 14.35 -3.85
N THR A 68 2.81 13.28 -3.08
CA THR A 68 3.10 11.95 -3.60
C THR A 68 1.97 10.95 -3.37
N VAL A 69 0.87 11.36 -2.73
CA VAL A 69 -0.18 10.43 -2.32
C VAL A 69 -0.76 9.64 -3.49
N ARG A 70 -0.97 10.26 -4.65
CA ARG A 70 -1.55 9.57 -5.79
C ARG A 70 -0.60 8.53 -6.36
N LEU A 71 0.67 8.90 -6.50
CA LEU A 71 1.68 7.98 -7.01
C LEU A 71 1.89 6.82 -6.04
N ALA A 72 1.97 7.13 -4.75
CA ALA A 72 2.11 6.11 -3.71
C ALA A 72 0.91 5.16 -3.72
N ALA A 73 -0.30 5.69 -3.83
CA ALA A 73 -1.49 4.86 -3.87
C ALA A 73 -1.48 3.91 -5.07
N LEU A 74 -1.10 4.41 -6.25
CA LEU A 74 -1.02 3.57 -7.44
C LEU A 74 0.01 2.45 -7.29
N GLY A 75 1.18 2.77 -6.75
CA GLY A 75 2.22 1.76 -6.53
C GLY A 75 1.79 0.70 -5.54
N LEU A 76 1.18 1.12 -4.44
CA LEU A 76 0.70 0.19 -3.43
C LEU A 76 -0.49 -0.63 -3.91
N ILE A 77 -1.36 -0.07 -4.74
CA ILE A 77 -2.45 -0.82 -5.38
C ILE A 77 -1.86 -1.97 -6.20
N THR A 78 -0.83 -1.70 -6.97
CA THR A 78 -0.16 -2.73 -7.76
C THR A 78 0.37 -3.85 -6.86
N ILE A 79 1.01 -3.49 -5.75
CA ILE A 79 1.53 -4.48 -4.80
C ILE A 79 0.40 -5.32 -4.20
N MET A 80 -0.72 -4.69 -3.84
CA MET A 80 -1.85 -5.41 -3.26
C MET A 80 -2.51 -6.35 -4.26
N VAL A 81 -2.63 -5.93 -5.51
CA VAL A 81 -3.13 -6.83 -6.56
C VAL A 81 -2.23 -8.05 -6.67
N GLY A 82 -0.92 -7.85 -6.67
CA GLY A 82 0.03 -8.96 -6.68
C GLY A 82 -0.12 -9.87 -5.47
N ALA A 83 -0.31 -9.29 -4.28
CA ALA A 83 -0.50 -10.07 -3.05
C ALA A 83 -1.77 -10.91 -3.13
N ILE A 84 -2.85 -10.36 -3.65
CA ILE A 84 -4.12 -11.09 -3.80
C ILE A 84 -3.94 -12.25 -4.75
N VAL A 85 -3.27 -12.03 -5.88
CA VAL A 85 -3.00 -13.11 -6.84
C VAL A 85 -2.17 -14.21 -6.19
N MET A 86 -1.15 -13.85 -5.41
CA MET A 86 -0.33 -14.84 -4.72
C MET A 86 -1.14 -15.66 -3.70
N HIS A 87 -2.01 -15.00 -2.94
CA HIS A 87 -2.89 -15.71 -2.02
C HIS A 87 -3.84 -16.67 -2.74
N ALA A 88 -4.35 -16.26 -3.89
CA ALA A 88 -5.27 -17.09 -4.65
C ALA A 88 -4.60 -18.29 -5.29
N THR A 89 -3.30 -18.21 -5.60
CA THR A 89 -2.63 -19.20 -6.43
C THR A 89 -1.50 -19.96 -5.74
N ARG A 90 -0.78 -19.34 -4.81
CA ARG A 90 0.47 -19.91 -4.31
C ARG A 90 0.58 -20.00 -2.79
N ILE A 91 -0.21 -19.22 -2.06
CA ILE A 91 -0.13 -19.23 -0.60
C ILE A 91 -1.16 -20.23 -0.05
N PRO A 92 -0.74 -21.11 0.88
CA PRO A 92 -1.69 -22.02 1.51
C PRO A 92 -2.84 -21.26 2.18
N GLY A 93 -4.04 -21.79 2.08
CA GLY A 93 -5.25 -21.14 2.60
C GLY A 93 -6.00 -20.34 1.54
N GLY A 94 -5.39 -20.10 0.39
CA GLY A 94 -6.05 -19.49 -0.76
C GLY A 94 -6.48 -18.06 -0.54
N ILE A 95 -7.54 -17.65 -1.25
CA ILE A 95 -7.99 -16.26 -1.27
C ILE A 95 -8.46 -15.77 0.09
N ARG A 96 -8.85 -16.65 0.99
CA ARG A 96 -9.25 -16.24 2.33
C ARG A 96 -8.15 -15.50 3.06
N GLY A 97 -6.91 -15.99 2.92
CA GLY A 97 -5.76 -15.32 3.50
C GLY A 97 -5.49 -13.95 2.88
N GLY A 98 -6.02 -13.70 1.70
CA GLY A 98 -5.89 -12.43 1.01
C GLY A 98 -6.93 -11.39 1.38
N ILE A 99 -7.88 -11.71 2.26
CA ILE A 99 -8.93 -10.75 2.64
C ILE A 99 -8.35 -9.45 3.18
N PRO A 100 -7.34 -9.45 4.08
CA PRO A 100 -6.74 -8.18 4.50
C PRO A 100 -6.18 -7.36 3.34
N ALA A 101 -5.55 -8.02 2.37
CA ALA A 101 -5.03 -7.32 1.19
C ALA A 101 -6.16 -6.73 0.34
N ILE A 102 -7.29 -7.42 0.25
CA ILE A 102 -8.46 -6.92 -0.47
C ILE A 102 -9.01 -5.67 0.22
N MET A 103 -9.12 -5.70 1.54
CA MET A 103 -9.60 -4.55 2.30
C MET A 103 -8.67 -3.35 2.15
N ILE A 104 -7.37 -3.59 2.20
CA ILE A 104 -6.37 -2.54 2.02
C ILE A 104 -6.43 -1.99 0.60
N LEU A 105 -6.60 -2.87 -0.39
CA LEU A 105 -6.75 -2.45 -1.77
C LEU A 105 -7.95 -1.52 -1.95
N VAL A 106 -9.09 -1.87 -1.36
CA VAL A 106 -10.28 -1.02 -1.43
C VAL A 106 -9.97 0.36 -0.83
N GLY A 107 -9.31 0.39 0.33
CA GLY A 107 -8.92 1.65 0.96
C GLY A 107 -8.01 2.50 0.07
N LEU A 108 -7.03 1.87 -0.57
CA LEU A 108 -6.12 2.56 -1.49
C LEU A 108 -6.84 3.14 -2.70
N ILE A 109 -7.78 2.37 -3.25
CA ILE A 109 -8.58 2.84 -4.38
C ILE A 109 -9.40 4.06 -3.97
N ILE A 110 -10.01 4.02 -2.78
CA ILE A 110 -10.77 5.15 -2.27
C ILE A 110 -9.87 6.38 -2.12
N VAL A 111 -8.68 6.23 -1.54
CA VAL A 111 -7.72 7.33 -1.41
C VAL A 111 -7.38 7.90 -2.79
N TYR A 112 -7.07 7.03 -3.73
CA TYR A 112 -6.72 7.48 -5.08
C TYR A 112 -7.86 8.28 -5.70
N LEU A 113 -9.09 7.76 -5.62
CA LEU A 113 -10.25 8.43 -6.20
C LEU A 113 -10.54 9.76 -5.52
N LEU A 114 -10.36 9.84 -4.20
CA LEU A 114 -10.57 11.08 -3.47
C LEU A 114 -9.50 12.13 -3.77
N ARG A 115 -8.31 11.71 -4.17
CA ARG A 115 -7.18 12.61 -4.39
C ARG A 115 -6.85 12.84 -5.87
N ARG A 116 -7.45 12.11 -6.78
CA ARG A 116 -7.05 12.15 -8.21
C ARG A 116 -7.20 13.51 -8.86
N ASN A 117 -8.13 14.33 -8.38
CA ASN A 117 -8.37 15.66 -8.94
C ASN A 117 -7.69 16.77 -8.17
N THR A 118 -6.91 16.42 -7.15
CA THR A 118 -6.21 17.39 -6.34
C THR A 118 -4.89 17.74 -7.01
N PRO A 119 -4.60 19.05 -7.28
CA PRO A 119 -3.31 19.42 -7.86
C PRO A 119 -2.19 19.11 -6.87
N ALA A 120 -1.38 18.12 -7.20
CA ALA A 120 -0.36 17.65 -6.28
C ALA A 120 0.75 18.67 -6.07
N ALA A 121 1.10 19.41 -7.12
CA ALA A 121 2.25 20.30 -7.10
C ALA A 121 2.01 21.60 -6.36
N THR A 122 0.78 22.06 -6.32
CA THR A 122 0.50 23.37 -5.75
C THR A 122 0.39 23.35 -4.24
N GLY A 123 0.31 22.16 -3.66
CA GLY A 123 0.01 22.07 -2.26
C GLY A 123 -1.21 22.90 -1.97
N SER A 124 -2.18 22.83 -2.83
CA SER A 124 -3.32 23.70 -2.75
C SER A 124 -3.86 23.70 -1.35
N VAL A 125 -3.95 24.87 -0.79
CA VAL A 125 -4.53 25.05 0.52
C VAL A 125 -5.94 24.56 0.57
N VAL A 126 -6.55 24.49 -0.56
CA VAL A 126 -7.91 24.03 -0.65
C VAL A 126 -7.97 22.53 -0.62
N GLY A 127 -6.86 21.92 -0.85
CA GLY A 127 -6.65 20.50 -0.85
C GLY A 127 -7.78 19.62 -0.49
#